data_68483963727276c21d1b2262ece86be8
#
_entry.id   68483963727276c21d1b2262ece86be8
#
_cell.length_a   1.000
_cell.length_b   1.000
_cell.length_c   1.000
_cell.angle_alpha   90.00
_cell.angle_beta   90.00
_cell.angle_gamma   90.00
#
_symmetry.space_group_name_H-M   'P 1'
#
loop_
_entity.id
_entity.type
_entity.pdbx_description
1 polymer ?
#
loop_
_entity_poly.entity_id
_entity_poly.type
_entity_poly.pdbx_seq_one_letter_code
_entity_poly.pdbx_strand_id
1 'polypeptide(L)'
;MRRLALLLLIASSPVFADSKQPPAPLANVQLTDPAQERQAQALMVTLRCVVCQGQSIADSNAEMAGDMRSLVRTRIAAGESPETIRAWLVSRYGDYVSYDPPLSALTAPLWITPLVLLALGAWLARASFKKRRRA
;
A
#
# COMPACT_ATOMS: atom_id res chain seq x y z
N MET A 1 3.84 13.65 -51.10
CA MET A 1 3.86 12.64 -50.00
C MET A 1 5.08 12.81 -49.08
N ARG A 2 6.30 13.01 -49.56
CA ARG A 2 7.50 13.21 -48.70
C ARG A 2 7.46 14.44 -47.78
N ARG A 3 6.77 15.53 -48.16
CA ARG A 3 6.63 16.75 -47.32
C ARG A 3 5.59 16.62 -46.20
N LEU A 4 4.58 15.74 -46.35
CA LEU A 4 3.58 15.48 -45.32
C LEU A 4 4.16 14.59 -44.21
N ALA A 5 5.07 13.64 -44.54
CA ALA A 5 5.75 12.79 -43.58
C ALA A 5 6.73 13.58 -42.68
N LEU A 6 7.34 14.65 -43.21
CA LEU A 6 8.25 15.50 -42.41
C LEU A 6 7.52 16.36 -41.38
N LEU A 7 6.28 16.77 -41.66
CA LEU A 7 5.45 17.55 -40.71
C LEU A 7 4.92 16.73 -39.54
N LEU A 8 4.74 15.40 -39.72
CA LEU A 8 4.29 14.51 -38.65
C LEU A 8 5.40 14.18 -37.62
N LEU A 9 6.66 14.31 -37.99
CA LEU A 9 7.80 14.04 -37.10
C LEU A 9 8.07 15.17 -36.08
N ILE A 10 7.57 16.37 -36.32
CA ILE A 10 7.82 17.53 -35.45
C ILE A 10 6.81 17.59 -34.27
N ALA A 11 5.70 16.83 -34.34
CA ALA A 11 4.64 16.86 -33.32
C ALA A 11 4.89 15.95 -32.10
N SER A 12 5.95 15.15 -32.06
CA SER A 12 6.31 14.27 -30.96
C SER A 12 7.37 14.85 -30.04
N SER A 13 7.19 16.07 -29.55
CA SER A 13 8.02 16.58 -28.46
C SER A 13 7.63 15.84 -27.17
N PRO A 14 8.54 15.14 -26.48
CA PRO A 14 8.24 14.58 -25.17
C PRO A 14 7.96 15.72 -24.21
N VAL A 15 6.74 15.83 -23.74
CA VAL A 15 6.38 16.72 -22.65
C VAL A 15 6.92 16.07 -21.37
N PHE A 16 8.09 16.46 -20.93
CA PHE A 16 8.57 16.16 -19.59
C PHE A 16 7.73 17.00 -18.62
N ALA A 17 6.72 16.39 -18.02
CA ALA A 17 6.02 16.95 -16.87
C ALA A 17 6.92 16.79 -15.65
N ASP A 18 7.94 17.64 -15.52
CA ASP A 18 8.74 17.77 -14.32
C ASP A 18 7.99 18.75 -13.40
N SER A 19 7.26 18.22 -12.42
CA SER A 19 6.58 19.03 -11.42
C SER A 19 7.65 19.57 -10.44
N LYS A 20 8.17 20.75 -10.73
CA LYS A 20 9.11 21.48 -9.84
C LYS A 20 8.39 22.12 -8.64
N GLN A 21 7.40 21.45 -8.06
CA GLN A 21 6.79 21.94 -6.85
C GLN A 21 7.70 21.66 -5.64
N PRO A 22 7.85 22.61 -4.71
CA PRO A 22 8.59 22.34 -3.49
C PRO A 22 7.88 21.23 -2.71
N PRO A 23 8.65 20.33 -2.02
CA PRO A 23 8.05 19.28 -1.21
C PRO A 23 7.03 19.85 -0.21
N ALA A 24 5.93 19.12 0.01
CA ALA A 24 4.93 19.52 1.00
C ALA A 24 5.57 19.71 2.38
N PRO A 25 5.06 20.65 3.21
CA PRO A 25 5.54 20.83 4.58
C PRO A 25 5.52 19.49 5.32
N LEU A 26 6.53 19.20 6.14
CA LEU A 26 6.67 17.92 6.88
C LEU A 26 6.85 16.65 6.03
N ALA A 27 6.93 16.76 4.69
CA ALA A 27 7.18 15.60 3.83
C ALA A 27 8.48 14.86 4.25
N ASN A 28 9.55 15.64 4.54
CA ASN A 28 10.87 15.14 4.88
C ASN A 28 11.39 15.73 6.21
N VAL A 29 10.52 16.39 6.99
CA VAL A 29 10.84 16.98 8.28
C VAL A 29 10.03 16.26 9.35
N GLN A 30 10.71 15.84 10.43
CA GLN A 30 10.08 15.17 11.56
C GLN A 30 9.30 16.16 12.43
N LEU A 31 8.31 15.63 13.16
CA LEU A 31 7.59 16.43 14.16
C LEU A 31 8.50 16.75 15.34
N THR A 32 8.26 17.91 15.97
CA THR A 32 9.02 18.36 17.14
C THR A 32 8.82 17.45 18.35
N ASP A 33 7.61 16.90 18.51
CA ASP A 33 7.33 15.92 19.57
C ASP A 33 7.76 14.50 19.12
N PRO A 34 8.76 13.90 19.81
CA PRO A 34 9.24 12.56 19.47
C PRO A 34 8.19 11.46 19.64
N ALA A 35 7.19 11.66 20.51
CA ALA A 35 6.12 10.68 20.70
C ALA A 35 5.18 10.69 19.49
N GLN A 36 4.78 11.85 19.02
CA GLN A 36 3.97 12.01 17.82
C GLN A 36 4.70 11.52 16.56
N GLU A 37 6.01 11.82 16.43
CA GLU A 37 6.80 11.34 15.28
C GLU A 37 6.89 9.80 15.26
N ARG A 38 7.06 9.14 16.43
CA ARG A 38 7.02 7.67 16.49
C ARG A 38 5.68 7.11 16.03
N GLN A 39 4.57 7.73 16.42
CA GLN A 39 3.22 7.34 15.97
C GLN A 39 3.06 7.52 14.47
N ALA A 40 3.49 8.67 13.94
CA ALA A 40 3.46 8.95 12.51
C ALA A 40 4.29 7.94 11.73
N GLN A 41 5.53 7.65 12.19
CA GLN A 41 6.42 6.69 11.55
C GLN A 41 5.85 5.27 11.57
N ALA A 42 5.30 4.83 12.72
CA ALA A 42 4.66 3.54 12.86
C ALA A 42 3.46 3.38 11.90
N LEU A 43 2.68 4.45 11.68
CA LEU A 43 1.61 4.43 10.70
C LEU A 43 2.15 4.42 9.27
N MET A 44 3.14 5.27 8.95
CA MET A 44 3.67 5.42 7.59
C MET A 44 4.29 4.13 7.03
N VAL A 45 4.91 3.29 7.85
CA VAL A 45 5.47 1.99 7.40
C VAL A 45 4.37 0.99 7.03
N THR A 46 3.15 1.16 7.54
CA THR A 46 2.00 0.29 7.23
C THR A 46 1.15 0.79 6.06
N LEU A 47 1.48 1.97 5.52
CA LEU A 47 0.77 2.57 4.40
C LEU A 47 1.57 2.42 3.10
N ARG A 48 0.90 1.97 2.06
CA ARG A 48 1.46 1.77 0.73
C ARG A 48 1.39 3.07 -0.07
N CYS A 49 2.46 3.42 -0.73
CA CYS A 49 2.44 4.48 -1.73
C CYS A 49 1.68 4.00 -2.97
N VAL A 50 0.61 4.67 -3.33
CA VAL A 50 -0.31 4.22 -4.41
C VAL A 50 0.28 4.29 -5.82
N VAL A 51 1.40 5.02 -6.01
CA VAL A 51 2.09 5.18 -7.31
C VAL A 51 3.52 4.62 -7.32
N CYS A 52 3.99 4.00 -6.23
CA CYS A 52 5.41 3.66 -5.99
C CYS A 52 5.67 2.15 -5.97
N GLN A 53 5.21 1.39 -6.93
CA GLN A 53 5.51 -0.04 -7.08
C GLN A 53 5.39 -0.87 -5.77
N GLY A 54 4.47 -0.50 -4.89
CA GLY A 54 4.20 -1.20 -3.65
C GLY A 54 5.09 -0.84 -2.46
N GLN A 55 5.96 0.15 -2.54
CA GLN A 55 6.74 0.62 -1.39
C GLN A 55 5.86 1.30 -0.33
N SER A 56 6.33 1.32 0.94
CA SER A 56 5.68 2.12 1.97
C SER A 56 5.91 3.62 1.72
N ILE A 57 5.02 4.47 2.24
CA ILE A 57 5.23 5.91 2.17
C ILE A 57 6.41 6.36 3.03
N ALA A 58 6.83 5.54 4.00
CA ALA A 58 8.02 5.81 4.80
C ALA A 58 9.32 5.66 3.99
N ASP A 59 9.36 4.70 3.05
CA ASP A 59 10.58 4.30 2.34
C ASP A 59 10.67 4.89 0.92
N SER A 60 9.56 5.37 0.38
CA SER A 60 9.50 5.88 -1.00
C SER A 60 9.96 7.33 -1.09
N ASN A 61 10.77 7.63 -2.11
CA ASN A 61 11.20 8.98 -2.46
C ASN A 61 10.28 9.68 -3.47
N ALA A 62 9.17 9.05 -3.88
CA ALA A 62 8.22 9.66 -4.79
C ALA A 62 7.55 10.88 -4.15
N GLU A 63 7.23 11.89 -4.95
CA GLU A 63 6.56 13.11 -4.51
C GLU A 63 5.24 12.80 -3.76
N MET A 64 4.40 11.93 -4.32
CA MET A 64 3.17 11.48 -3.69
C MET A 64 3.40 10.85 -2.30
N ALA A 65 4.49 10.09 -2.11
CA ALA A 65 4.82 9.55 -0.79
C ALA A 65 5.18 10.68 0.19
N GLY A 66 5.86 11.72 -0.28
CA GLY A 66 6.13 12.93 0.48
C GLY A 66 4.85 13.63 0.95
N ASP A 67 3.89 13.81 0.04
CA ASP A 67 2.60 14.42 0.35
C ASP A 67 1.81 13.60 1.38
N MET A 68 1.81 12.28 1.23
CA MET A 68 1.16 11.39 2.19
C MET A 68 1.85 11.42 3.56
N ARG A 69 3.19 11.49 3.62
CA ARG A 69 3.93 11.69 4.89
C ARG A 69 3.55 13.01 5.55
N SER A 70 3.49 14.09 4.77
CA SER A 70 3.07 15.40 5.25
C SER A 70 1.67 15.35 5.85
N LEU A 71 0.72 14.74 5.16
CA LEU A 71 -0.66 14.57 5.62
C LEU A 71 -0.72 13.79 6.95
N VAL A 72 -0.01 12.66 7.04
CA VAL A 72 0.02 11.84 8.27
C VAL A 72 0.57 12.65 9.44
N ARG A 73 1.71 13.32 9.28
CA ARG A 73 2.32 14.13 10.34
C ARG A 73 1.42 15.28 10.75
N THR A 74 0.82 15.98 9.81
CA THR A 74 -0.08 17.11 10.11
C THR A 74 -1.28 16.65 10.94
N ARG A 75 -1.88 15.51 10.62
CA ARG A 75 -3.03 14.99 11.36
C ARG A 75 -2.65 14.43 12.74
N ILE A 76 -1.51 13.75 12.86
CA ILE A 76 -0.98 13.30 14.16
C ILE A 76 -0.69 14.51 15.04
N ALA A 77 -0.08 15.57 14.50
CA ALA A 77 0.17 16.82 15.23
C ALA A 77 -1.12 17.52 15.68
N ALA A 78 -2.20 17.35 14.92
CA ALA A 78 -3.55 17.82 15.30
C ALA A 78 -4.25 16.93 16.34
N GLY A 79 -3.62 15.82 16.77
CA GLY A 79 -4.17 14.92 17.78
C GLY A 79 -5.10 13.82 17.24
N GLU A 80 -5.17 13.63 15.92
CA GLU A 80 -5.92 12.51 15.35
C GLU A 80 -5.23 11.16 15.64
N SER A 81 -6.02 10.10 15.90
CA SER A 81 -5.44 8.77 16.11
C SER A 81 -4.96 8.14 14.79
N PRO A 82 -3.90 7.30 14.82
CA PRO A 82 -3.41 6.57 13.65
C PRO A 82 -4.51 5.76 12.95
N GLU A 83 -5.44 5.17 13.70
CA GLU A 83 -6.55 4.37 13.19
C GLU A 83 -7.52 5.23 12.38
N THR A 84 -7.85 6.43 12.87
CA THR A 84 -8.71 7.40 12.17
C THR A 84 -8.08 7.84 10.86
N ILE A 85 -6.78 8.15 10.89
CA ILE A 85 -6.03 8.57 9.70
C ILE A 85 -5.98 7.43 8.67
N ARG A 86 -5.71 6.19 9.10
CA ARG A 86 -5.73 5.00 8.22
C ARG A 86 -7.11 4.81 7.60
N ALA A 87 -8.18 4.84 8.40
CA ALA A 87 -9.55 4.68 7.90
C ALA A 87 -9.90 5.74 6.85
N TRP A 88 -9.48 6.98 7.07
CA TRP A 88 -9.66 8.06 6.10
C TRP A 88 -8.90 7.80 4.80
N LEU A 89 -7.64 7.37 4.88
CA LEU A 89 -6.83 7.04 3.70
C LEU A 89 -7.44 5.88 2.92
N VAL A 90 -7.90 4.83 3.61
CA VAL A 90 -8.59 3.69 2.99
C VAL A 90 -9.88 4.14 2.30
N SER A 91 -10.67 5.01 2.93
CA SER A 91 -11.90 5.55 2.31
C SER A 91 -11.61 6.40 1.05
N ARG A 92 -10.45 7.03 0.98
CA ARG A 92 -10.06 7.92 -0.12
C ARG A 92 -9.37 7.19 -1.27
N TYR A 93 -8.50 6.21 -0.96
CA TYR A 93 -7.62 5.54 -1.93
C TYR A 93 -7.94 4.05 -2.09
N GLY A 94 -8.87 3.52 -1.30
CA GLY A 94 -9.24 2.09 -1.27
C GLY A 94 -8.32 1.26 -0.38
N ASP A 95 -8.68 -0.01 -0.18
CA ASP A 95 -7.97 -0.96 0.71
C ASP A 95 -6.51 -1.17 0.32
N TYR A 96 -6.17 -0.94 -0.94
CA TYR A 96 -4.81 -1.09 -1.45
C TYR A 96 -3.78 -0.20 -0.74
N VAL A 97 -4.21 0.94 -0.15
CA VAL A 97 -3.32 1.87 0.56
C VAL A 97 -2.76 1.28 1.86
N SER A 98 -3.38 0.27 2.43
CA SER A 98 -2.94 -0.38 3.67
C SER A 98 -2.29 -1.74 3.38
N TYR A 99 -1.16 -2.03 4.08
CA TYR A 99 -0.59 -3.38 4.09
C TYR A 99 -1.38 -4.33 5.01
N ASP A 100 -2.18 -3.79 5.94
CA ASP A 100 -3.07 -4.60 6.77
C ASP A 100 -4.38 -4.86 6.01
N PRO A 101 -4.57 -6.06 5.44
CA PRO A 101 -5.79 -6.37 4.73
C PRO A 101 -6.95 -6.41 5.74
N PRO A 102 -8.07 -5.73 5.46
CA PRO A 102 -9.22 -5.83 6.32
C PRO A 102 -9.72 -7.28 6.34
N LEU A 103 -10.04 -7.81 7.53
CA LEU A 103 -10.74 -9.08 7.67
C LEU A 103 -12.18 -8.89 7.19
N SER A 104 -12.39 -9.07 5.90
CA SER A 104 -13.69 -8.92 5.25
C SER A 104 -14.19 -10.28 4.73
N ALA A 105 -15.46 -10.37 4.40
CA ALA A 105 -16.03 -11.57 3.78
C ALA A 105 -15.31 -11.94 2.45
N LEU A 106 -14.74 -10.95 1.74
CA LEU A 106 -13.97 -11.17 0.52
C LEU A 106 -12.60 -11.78 0.77
N THR A 107 -11.96 -11.47 1.91
CA THR A 107 -10.63 -11.98 2.27
C THR A 107 -10.71 -13.25 3.12
N ALA A 108 -11.87 -13.56 3.72
CA ALA A 108 -12.08 -14.76 4.54
C ALA A 108 -11.68 -16.07 3.82
N PRO A 109 -11.99 -16.30 2.53
CA PRO A 109 -11.57 -17.50 1.81
C PRO A 109 -10.05 -17.69 1.78
N LEU A 110 -9.25 -16.61 1.73
CA LEU A 110 -7.79 -16.69 1.71
C LEU A 110 -7.22 -17.32 3.00
N TRP A 111 -7.90 -17.08 4.12
CA TRP A 111 -7.49 -17.61 5.43
C TRP A 111 -8.06 -19.00 5.70
N ILE A 112 -9.29 -19.28 5.24
CA ILE A 112 -9.99 -20.54 5.50
C ILE A 112 -9.48 -21.65 4.56
N THR A 113 -9.19 -21.35 3.29
CA THR A 113 -8.80 -22.34 2.28
C THR A 113 -7.61 -23.21 2.71
N PRO A 114 -6.48 -22.68 3.21
CA PRO A 114 -5.37 -23.52 3.62
C PRO A 114 -5.71 -24.44 4.79
N LEU A 115 -6.55 -23.98 5.73
CA LEU A 115 -6.99 -24.79 6.86
C LEU A 115 -7.88 -25.95 6.40
N VAL A 116 -8.80 -25.71 5.46
CA VAL A 116 -9.65 -26.75 4.88
C VAL A 116 -8.82 -27.77 4.10
N LEU A 117 -7.84 -27.32 3.31
CA LEU A 117 -6.94 -28.22 2.57
C LEU A 117 -6.10 -29.09 3.50
N LEU A 118 -5.57 -28.53 4.59
CA LEU A 118 -4.82 -29.27 5.61
C LEU A 118 -5.70 -30.31 6.30
N ALA A 119 -6.93 -29.94 6.69
CA ALA A 119 -7.88 -30.86 7.31
C ALA A 119 -8.25 -32.02 6.36
N LEU A 120 -8.52 -31.71 5.09
CA LEU A 120 -8.84 -32.71 4.07
C LEU A 120 -7.66 -33.64 3.80
N GLY A 121 -6.44 -33.08 3.69
CA GLY A 121 -5.21 -33.87 3.52
C GLY A 121 -4.95 -34.80 4.70
N ALA A 122 -5.10 -34.32 5.93
CA ALA A 122 -4.97 -35.13 7.13
C ALA A 122 -6.02 -36.25 7.20
N TRP A 123 -7.25 -35.96 6.82
CA TRP A 123 -8.33 -36.95 6.76
C TRP A 123 -8.05 -38.04 5.72
N LEU A 124 -7.64 -37.69 4.51
CA LEU A 124 -7.29 -38.63 3.45
C LEU A 124 -6.07 -39.50 3.85
N ALA A 125 -5.04 -38.90 4.47
CA ALA A 125 -3.89 -39.63 4.95
C ALA A 125 -4.29 -40.67 6.00
N ARG A 126 -5.09 -40.27 7.01
CA ARG A 126 -5.59 -41.21 8.03
C ARG A 126 -6.42 -42.34 7.43
N ALA A 127 -7.27 -42.04 6.46
CA ALA A 127 -8.08 -43.06 5.77
C ALA A 127 -7.21 -44.07 5.01
N SER A 128 -6.17 -43.59 4.32
CA SER A 128 -5.22 -44.43 3.58
C SER A 128 -4.39 -45.33 4.51
N PHE A 129 -3.90 -44.82 5.63
CA PHE A 129 -3.16 -45.64 6.63
C PHE A 129 -4.04 -46.68 7.32
N LYS A 130 -5.32 -46.34 7.58
CA LYS A 130 -6.27 -47.32 8.17
C LYS A 130 -6.56 -48.46 7.21
N LYS A 131 -6.66 -48.21 5.90
CA LYS A 131 -6.86 -49.24 4.87
C LYS A 131 -5.66 -50.15 4.75
N ARG A 132 -4.42 -49.62 4.83
CA ARG A 132 -3.18 -50.40 4.76
C ARG A 132 -2.95 -51.30 5.96
N ARG A 133 -3.48 -50.96 7.15
CA ARG A 133 -3.37 -51.80 8.37
C ARG A 133 -4.39 -52.94 8.41
N ARG A 134 -5.38 -52.95 7.53
CA ARG A 134 -6.42 -53.95 7.46
C ARG A 134 -6.22 -54.98 6.32
N ALA A 135 -5.27 -54.74 5.45
CA ALA A 135 -4.81 -55.62 4.39
C ALA A 135 -3.51 -56.33 4.81
#